data_f7a2b961d0ccf2bc466e4c535279a16a
#
_entry.id   f7a2b961d0ccf2bc466e4c535279a16a
#
_cell.length_a   1.000
_cell.length_b   1.000
_cell.length_c   1.000
_cell.angle_alpha   90.00
_cell.angle_beta   90.00
_cell.angle_gamma   90.00
#
_symmetry.space_group_name_H-M   'P 1'
#
loop_
_entity.id
_entity.type
_entity.pdbx_description
1 polymer ?
#
loop_
_entity_poly.entity_id
_entity_poly.type
_entity_poly.pdbx_seq_one_letter_code
_entity_poly.pdbx_strand_id
1 'polypeptide(L)'
;MCCFSLCVYAQEDSLFTSQGYQEHLNEEFANKDTSPLIDEDLENFKSLDFFEIDSAYIVKATFHKIESQVTFVMPTTTERKPIYVKYGELNFILKGKELKLNVYQSQRLSVDPQYKDYLFIPFTDLTNGETTYGGGRYLDFKIPQKSEVILDFNRAYNPYCAYNGVYSCPIPPEENDLPVKIEAGVKKYKKHSVKKNNSVK
;
A
#
# COMPACT_ATOMS: atom_id res chain seq x y z
N MET A 1 16.63 -32.16 18.10
CA MET A 1 16.43 -30.76 18.41
C MET A 1 17.02 -29.94 17.28
N CYS A 2 16.34 -29.86 16.14
CA CYS A 2 16.82 -29.10 14.97
C CYS A 2 15.72 -28.99 13.90
N CYS A 3 14.61 -28.28 14.16
CA CYS A 3 13.57 -28.07 13.14
C CYS A 3 12.88 -26.69 13.20
N PHE A 4 13.29 -25.80 14.12
CA PHE A 4 12.62 -24.49 14.28
C PHE A 4 13.25 -23.36 13.46
N SER A 5 14.48 -23.52 12.94
CA SER A 5 15.19 -22.44 12.24
C SER A 5 14.85 -22.31 10.75
N LEU A 6 14.38 -23.38 10.11
CA LEU A 6 14.09 -23.40 8.67
C LEU A 6 12.75 -22.72 8.30
N CYS A 7 11.77 -22.73 9.20
CA CYS A 7 10.46 -22.11 8.92
C CYS A 7 10.52 -20.57 8.92
N VAL A 8 11.37 -19.95 9.74
CA VAL A 8 11.45 -18.49 9.82
C VAL A 8 12.06 -17.90 8.55
N TYR A 9 13.09 -18.51 8.00
CA TYR A 9 13.71 -18.05 6.76
C TYR A 9 12.79 -18.22 5.55
N ALA A 10 12.00 -19.28 5.49
CA ALA A 10 11.06 -19.51 4.38
C ALA A 10 9.90 -18.48 4.39
N GLN A 11 9.50 -18.01 5.56
CA GLN A 11 8.43 -17.02 5.69
C GLN A 11 8.90 -15.61 5.34
N GLU A 12 10.14 -15.22 5.69
CA GLU A 12 10.73 -13.95 5.24
C GLU A 12 10.92 -13.92 3.71
N ASP A 13 11.40 -15.00 3.09
CA ASP A 13 11.56 -15.07 1.63
C ASP A 13 10.22 -14.99 0.88
N SER A 14 9.14 -15.54 1.43
CA SER A 14 7.82 -15.50 0.80
C SER A 14 7.24 -14.08 0.74
N LEU A 15 7.47 -13.25 1.76
CA LEU A 15 7.02 -11.84 1.80
C LEU A 15 7.68 -10.96 0.73
N PHE A 16 8.80 -11.38 0.15
CA PHE A 16 9.44 -10.65 -0.95
C PHE A 16 8.77 -10.87 -2.31
N THR A 17 7.94 -11.91 -2.45
CA THR A 17 7.16 -12.14 -3.68
C THR A 17 5.83 -11.39 -3.64
N SER A 18 5.29 -11.06 -4.82
CA SER A 18 3.93 -10.48 -4.94
C SER A 18 2.88 -11.37 -4.28
N GLN A 19 2.96 -12.68 -4.52
CA GLN A 19 2.03 -13.67 -3.98
C GLN A 19 2.11 -13.74 -2.45
N GLY A 20 3.30 -13.91 -1.89
CA GLY A 20 3.47 -14.00 -0.44
C GLY A 20 3.03 -12.73 0.27
N TYR A 21 3.24 -11.55 -0.35
CA TYR A 21 2.72 -10.29 0.17
C TYR A 21 1.18 -10.26 0.22
N GLN A 22 0.51 -10.71 -0.86
CA GLN A 22 -0.95 -10.75 -0.91
C GLN A 22 -1.54 -11.77 0.08
N GLU A 23 -0.89 -12.91 0.27
CA GLU A 23 -1.24 -13.92 1.27
C GLU A 23 -1.12 -13.34 2.68
N HIS A 24 0.01 -12.71 3.00
CA HIS A 24 0.23 -12.07 4.30
C HIS A 24 -0.79 -10.96 4.58
N LEU A 25 -1.10 -10.12 3.59
CA LEU A 25 -2.11 -9.07 3.74
C LEU A 25 -3.50 -9.66 4.02
N ASN A 26 -3.86 -10.79 3.39
CA ASN A 26 -5.09 -11.51 3.71
C ASN A 26 -5.10 -12.07 5.14
N GLU A 27 -3.97 -12.59 5.62
CA GLU A 27 -3.83 -13.08 6.99
C GLU A 27 -4.00 -11.95 8.02
N GLU A 28 -3.38 -10.79 7.78
CA GLU A 28 -3.56 -9.60 8.63
C GLU A 28 -5.01 -9.14 8.68
N PHE A 29 -5.70 -9.12 7.53
CA PHE A 29 -7.11 -8.73 7.43
C PHE A 29 -8.08 -9.74 8.04
N ALA A 30 -7.73 -11.03 8.05
CA ALA A 30 -8.52 -12.09 8.69
C ALA A 30 -8.32 -12.13 10.22
N ASN A 31 -7.21 -11.59 10.71
CA ASN A 31 -6.87 -11.63 12.13
C ASN A 31 -7.61 -10.53 12.90
N LYS A 32 -8.40 -10.92 13.89
CA LYS A 32 -9.21 -10.01 14.72
C LYS A 32 -8.41 -8.91 15.42
N ASP A 33 -7.16 -9.18 15.75
CA ASP A 33 -6.31 -8.25 16.51
C ASP A 33 -5.65 -7.18 15.61
N THR A 34 -5.53 -7.44 14.30
CA THR A 34 -4.84 -6.56 13.33
C THR A 34 -5.75 -6.01 12.24
N SER A 35 -6.91 -6.63 12.04
CA SER A 35 -7.83 -6.30 10.95
C SER A 35 -8.31 -4.85 10.99
N PRO A 36 -8.26 -4.11 9.88
CA PRO A 36 -8.88 -2.79 9.78
C PRO A 36 -10.39 -2.86 9.49
N LEU A 37 -10.95 -4.04 9.28
CA LEU A 37 -12.36 -4.22 8.96
C LEU A 37 -13.24 -3.87 10.15
N ILE A 38 -14.49 -3.49 9.89
CA ILE A 38 -15.52 -3.46 10.93
C ILE A 38 -15.91 -4.90 11.28
N ASP A 39 -16.39 -5.13 12.50
CA ASP A 39 -16.71 -6.49 13.01
C ASP A 39 -17.61 -7.28 12.06
N GLU A 40 -18.62 -6.64 11.50
CA GLU A 40 -19.58 -7.25 10.57
C GLU A 40 -18.93 -7.72 9.26
N ASP A 41 -18.00 -6.93 8.72
CA ASP A 41 -17.24 -7.29 7.51
C ASP A 41 -16.20 -8.38 7.83
N LEU A 42 -15.58 -8.32 9.02
CA LEU A 42 -14.60 -9.30 9.47
C LEU A 42 -15.18 -10.70 9.63
N GLU A 43 -16.39 -10.82 10.21
CA GLU A 43 -17.11 -12.11 10.38
C GLU A 43 -17.34 -12.83 9.03
N ASN A 44 -17.47 -12.06 7.95
CA ASN A 44 -17.73 -12.59 6.61
C ASN A 44 -16.50 -12.53 5.69
N PHE A 45 -15.37 -12.07 6.19
CA PHE A 45 -14.15 -11.90 5.41
C PHE A 45 -13.59 -13.25 4.96
N LYS A 46 -13.23 -13.34 3.69
CA LYS A 46 -12.54 -14.50 3.11
C LYS A 46 -11.18 -14.11 2.56
N SER A 47 -11.14 -13.09 1.75
CA SER A 47 -9.93 -12.53 1.17
C SER A 47 -10.20 -11.14 0.59
N LEU A 48 -9.17 -10.35 0.44
CA LEU A 48 -9.19 -9.17 -0.41
C LEU A 48 -9.33 -9.59 -1.89
N ASP A 49 -9.95 -8.73 -2.69
CA ASP A 49 -10.02 -8.91 -4.14
C ASP A 49 -8.78 -8.27 -4.77
N PHE A 50 -7.92 -9.06 -5.38
CA PHE A 50 -6.73 -8.61 -6.09
C PHE A 50 -6.90 -8.73 -7.61
N PHE A 51 -6.15 -7.95 -8.36
CA PHE A 51 -5.86 -8.30 -9.75
C PHE A 51 -4.97 -9.54 -9.79
N GLU A 52 -5.03 -10.28 -10.90
CA GLU A 52 -4.06 -11.35 -11.15
C GLU A 52 -2.64 -10.78 -11.17
N ILE A 53 -1.70 -11.52 -10.60
CA ILE A 53 -0.30 -11.09 -10.57
C ILE A 53 0.24 -11.05 -12.00
N ASP A 54 0.69 -9.88 -12.42
CA ASP A 54 1.24 -9.63 -13.74
C ASP A 54 2.65 -9.06 -13.62
N SER A 55 3.62 -9.76 -14.19
CA SER A 55 5.03 -9.35 -14.21
C SER A 55 5.27 -8.04 -14.97
N ALA A 56 4.36 -7.64 -15.85
CA ALA A 56 4.44 -6.34 -16.53
C ALA A 56 4.34 -5.15 -15.56
N TYR A 57 3.83 -5.38 -14.34
CA TYR A 57 3.76 -4.38 -13.27
C TYR A 57 4.87 -4.52 -12.22
N ILE A 58 5.87 -5.38 -12.47
CA ILE A 58 7.11 -5.47 -11.71
C ILE A 58 8.19 -4.77 -12.54
N VAL A 59 8.52 -3.53 -12.20
CA VAL A 59 9.37 -2.69 -13.04
C VAL A 59 10.68 -2.34 -12.35
N LYS A 60 11.74 -2.21 -13.17
CA LYS A 60 12.98 -1.58 -12.72
C LYS A 60 12.77 -0.08 -12.62
N ALA A 61 13.18 0.50 -11.50
CA ALA A 61 13.14 1.93 -11.25
C ALA A 61 14.51 2.44 -10.82
N THR A 62 14.81 3.69 -11.15
CA THR A 62 15.99 4.38 -10.64
C THR A 62 15.57 5.28 -9.49
N PHE A 63 16.11 5.03 -8.32
CA PHE A 63 15.90 5.83 -7.11
C PHE A 63 16.91 6.97 -7.04
N HIS A 64 16.42 8.18 -6.83
CA HIS A 64 17.19 9.38 -6.57
C HIS A 64 16.82 9.95 -5.22
N LYS A 65 17.76 9.94 -4.27
CA LYS A 65 17.57 10.58 -2.96
C LYS A 65 17.60 12.10 -3.12
N ILE A 66 16.72 12.79 -2.39
CA ILE A 66 16.69 14.25 -2.32
C ILE A 66 17.58 14.71 -1.16
N GLU A 67 18.62 15.46 -1.47
CA GLU A 67 19.59 15.92 -0.46
C GLU A 67 19.00 17.02 0.45
N SER A 68 18.25 17.97 -0.13
CA SER A 68 17.64 19.07 0.64
C SER A 68 16.18 18.72 0.96
N GLN A 69 15.97 18.04 2.06
CA GLN A 69 14.65 17.58 2.50
C GLN A 69 13.94 18.70 3.28
N VAL A 70 12.79 19.14 2.78
CA VAL A 70 11.91 20.09 3.46
C VAL A 70 10.72 19.35 4.03
N THR A 71 10.41 19.60 5.30
CA THR A 71 9.23 19.05 5.95
C THR A 71 7.95 19.72 5.46
N PHE A 72 6.91 18.94 5.31
CA PHE A 72 5.57 19.43 5.00
C PHE A 72 4.48 18.62 5.73
N VAL A 73 3.30 19.20 5.81
CA VAL A 73 2.12 18.51 6.35
C VAL A 73 1.47 17.73 5.21
N MET A 74 1.43 16.40 5.30
CA MET A 74 0.71 15.57 4.34
C MET A 74 -0.78 15.58 4.68
N PRO A 75 -1.67 15.99 3.77
CA PRO A 75 -3.10 15.94 4.01
C PRO A 75 -3.58 14.52 4.34
N THR A 76 -4.63 14.42 5.18
CA THR A 76 -5.26 13.12 5.50
C THR A 76 -6.77 13.21 5.34
N THR A 77 -7.42 12.06 5.38
CA THR A 77 -8.90 11.96 5.33
C THR A 77 -9.60 12.51 6.60
N THR A 78 -8.85 12.99 7.58
CA THR A 78 -9.32 13.61 8.83
C THR A 78 -8.53 14.88 9.14
N GLU A 79 -8.72 15.45 10.33
CA GLU A 79 -7.96 16.64 10.80
C GLU A 79 -6.51 16.33 11.22
N ARG A 80 -6.07 15.07 11.16
CA ARG A 80 -4.70 14.69 11.49
C ARG A 80 -3.72 15.28 10.49
N LYS A 81 -2.62 15.88 10.99
CA LYS A 81 -1.60 16.61 10.22
C LYS A 81 -0.21 15.99 10.39
N PRO A 82 0.05 14.79 9.84
CA PRO A 82 1.35 14.15 9.95
C PRO A 82 2.40 14.90 9.13
N ILE A 83 3.61 14.96 9.67
CA ILE A 83 4.75 15.62 9.04
C ILE A 83 5.58 14.59 8.26
N TYR A 84 5.81 14.89 7.00
CA TYR A 84 6.61 14.08 6.08
C TYR A 84 7.73 14.93 5.44
N VAL A 85 8.69 14.24 4.88
CA VAL A 85 9.63 14.80 3.90
C VAL A 85 9.47 14.03 2.59
N LYS A 86 9.69 14.71 1.46
CA LYS A 86 9.97 14.04 0.20
C LYS A 86 11.40 13.51 0.28
N TYR A 87 11.52 12.19 0.46
CA TYR A 87 12.80 11.53 0.70
C TYR A 87 13.58 11.27 -0.59
N GLY A 88 12.85 10.98 -1.67
CA GLY A 88 13.43 10.65 -2.96
C GLY A 88 12.40 10.55 -4.07
N GLU A 89 12.88 10.19 -5.24
CA GLU A 89 12.07 9.98 -6.45
C GLU A 89 12.43 8.63 -7.08
N LEU A 90 11.44 7.94 -7.61
CA LEU A 90 11.57 6.73 -8.42
C LEU A 90 11.20 7.08 -9.87
N ASN A 91 12.14 6.90 -10.80
CA ASN A 91 11.89 7.05 -12.23
C ASN A 91 11.87 5.65 -12.86
N PHE A 92 10.85 5.35 -13.64
CA PHE A 92 10.64 4.03 -14.23
C PHE A 92 9.88 4.10 -15.55
N ILE A 93 9.92 3.01 -16.31
CA ILE A 93 9.13 2.86 -17.54
C ILE A 93 8.06 1.80 -17.28
N LEU A 94 6.80 2.14 -17.52
CA LEU A 94 5.69 1.19 -17.46
C LEU A 94 4.86 1.29 -18.74
N LYS A 95 4.67 0.16 -19.42
CA LYS A 95 3.93 0.07 -20.70
C LYS A 95 4.42 1.11 -21.73
N GLY A 96 5.74 1.32 -21.79
CA GLY A 96 6.38 2.25 -22.73
C GLY A 96 6.28 3.74 -22.38
N LYS A 97 5.73 4.09 -21.22
CA LYS A 97 5.66 5.48 -20.72
C LYS A 97 6.71 5.68 -19.61
N GLU A 98 7.45 6.77 -19.69
CA GLU A 98 8.30 7.26 -18.62
C GLU A 98 7.43 7.86 -17.53
N LEU A 99 7.58 7.37 -16.31
CA LEU A 99 6.78 7.74 -15.15
C LEU A 99 7.69 8.02 -13.95
N LYS A 100 7.14 8.79 -13.02
CA LYS A 100 7.83 9.14 -11.77
C LYS A 100 6.88 9.01 -10.58
N LEU A 101 7.42 8.56 -9.45
CA LEU A 101 6.77 8.60 -8.14
C LEU A 101 7.70 9.22 -7.11
N ASN A 102 7.18 10.13 -6.32
CA ASN A 102 7.89 10.64 -5.14
C ASN A 102 7.72 9.66 -3.98
N VAL A 103 8.78 9.53 -3.22
CA VAL A 103 8.87 8.64 -2.08
C VAL A 103 8.98 9.48 -0.82
N TYR A 104 8.15 9.18 0.18
CA TYR A 104 8.02 9.98 1.38
C TYR A 104 8.50 9.23 2.62
N GLN A 105 9.01 9.98 3.61
CA GLN A 105 9.33 9.48 4.93
C GLN A 105 8.58 10.25 6.00
N SER A 106 7.90 9.53 6.89
CA SER A 106 7.25 10.11 8.06
C SER A 106 8.28 10.52 9.09
N GLN A 107 8.25 11.77 9.55
CA GLN A 107 9.15 12.24 10.59
C GLN A 107 8.95 11.51 11.93
N ARG A 108 7.74 11.09 12.22
CA ARG A 108 7.42 10.31 13.41
C ARG A 108 8.00 8.89 13.34
N LEU A 109 7.91 8.25 12.18
CA LEU A 109 8.39 6.87 12.02
C LEU A 109 9.91 6.81 11.86
N SER A 110 10.53 7.84 11.28
CA SER A 110 11.98 7.87 11.04
C SER A 110 12.84 7.83 12.31
N VAL A 111 12.28 8.22 13.46
CA VAL A 111 12.96 8.16 14.75
C VAL A 111 12.70 6.86 15.52
N ASP A 112 11.78 6.01 15.03
CA ASP A 112 11.51 4.70 15.60
C ASP A 112 12.49 3.68 15.02
N PRO A 113 13.28 2.97 15.83
CA PRO A 113 14.25 1.98 15.35
C PRO A 113 13.67 0.91 14.42
N GLN A 114 12.40 0.54 14.61
CA GLN A 114 11.70 -0.46 13.79
C GLN A 114 11.37 0.07 12.39
N TYR A 115 11.12 1.38 12.26
CA TYR A 115 10.64 2.01 11.02
C TYR A 115 11.60 3.05 10.44
N LYS A 116 12.84 3.16 10.95
CA LYS A 116 13.81 4.18 10.53
C LYS A 116 14.15 4.14 9.04
N ASP A 117 14.05 2.97 8.41
CA ASP A 117 14.29 2.74 6.98
C ASP A 117 13.01 2.66 6.14
N TYR A 118 11.84 2.82 6.79
CA TYR A 118 10.55 2.77 6.11
C TYR A 118 10.30 4.01 5.27
N LEU A 119 9.89 3.78 4.04
CA LEU A 119 9.47 4.79 3.08
C LEU A 119 8.06 4.48 2.57
N PHE A 120 7.34 5.50 2.17
CA PHE A 120 5.94 5.46 1.82
C PHE A 120 5.70 6.04 0.42
N ILE A 121 4.97 5.32 -0.42
CA ILE A 121 4.66 5.73 -1.79
C ILE A 121 3.13 5.72 -1.98
N PRO A 122 2.43 6.80 -1.60
CA PRO A 122 1.03 6.97 -1.95
C PRO A 122 0.91 7.42 -3.41
N PHE A 123 -0.06 6.86 -4.15
CA PHE A 123 -0.27 7.21 -5.55
C PHE A 123 -1.73 7.11 -5.96
N THR A 124 -2.08 7.83 -7.01
CA THR A 124 -3.31 7.68 -7.78
C THR A 124 -3.01 7.24 -9.19
N ASP A 125 -3.98 6.64 -9.86
CA ASP A 125 -3.89 6.18 -11.24
C ASP A 125 -5.28 6.15 -11.90
N LEU A 126 -5.34 5.89 -13.20
CA LEU A 126 -6.60 5.90 -13.96
C LEU A 126 -7.59 4.77 -13.61
N THR A 127 -7.28 3.90 -12.66
CA THR A 127 -8.22 2.89 -12.14
C THR A 127 -9.00 3.37 -10.92
N ASN A 128 -8.58 4.49 -10.31
CA ASN A 128 -9.20 4.98 -9.08
C ASN A 128 -10.67 5.38 -9.27
N GLY A 129 -11.51 4.90 -8.36
CA GLY A 129 -12.96 5.09 -8.43
C GLY A 129 -13.70 4.09 -9.33
N GLU A 130 -13.01 3.51 -10.31
CA GLU A 130 -13.54 2.44 -11.18
C GLU A 130 -13.31 1.06 -10.54
N THR A 131 -12.13 0.49 -10.76
CA THR A 131 -11.75 -0.86 -10.32
C THR A 131 -10.94 -0.87 -9.02
N THR A 132 -10.34 0.25 -8.63
CA THR A 132 -9.62 0.43 -7.37
C THR A 132 -10.23 1.51 -6.51
N TYR A 133 -9.74 1.66 -5.27
CA TYR A 133 -10.26 2.66 -4.33
C TYR A 133 -10.06 4.08 -4.86
N GLY A 134 -11.11 4.91 -4.76
CA GLY A 134 -11.12 6.27 -5.30
C GLY A 134 -10.13 7.25 -4.66
N GLY A 135 -9.69 6.98 -3.43
CA GLY A 135 -8.71 7.79 -2.70
C GLY A 135 -7.25 7.42 -2.95
N GLY A 136 -6.97 6.57 -3.94
CA GLY A 136 -5.62 6.10 -4.26
C GLY A 136 -5.21 4.87 -3.47
N ARG A 137 -4.00 4.40 -3.75
CA ARG A 137 -3.39 3.22 -3.13
C ARG A 137 -1.98 3.54 -2.66
N TYR A 138 -1.41 2.61 -1.92
CA TYR A 138 -0.10 2.75 -1.31
C TYR A 138 0.82 1.61 -1.69
N LEU A 139 2.11 1.90 -1.69
CA LEU A 139 3.20 0.94 -1.68
C LEU A 139 4.13 1.25 -0.52
N ASP A 140 4.52 0.22 0.20
CA ASP A 140 5.58 0.29 1.19
C ASP A 140 6.93 0.11 0.50
N PHE A 141 7.90 0.86 0.98
CA PHE A 141 9.25 0.83 0.45
C PHE A 141 10.25 0.93 1.60
N LYS A 142 11.50 0.60 1.33
CA LYS A 142 12.60 0.80 2.29
C LYS A 142 13.71 1.62 1.65
N ILE A 143 14.48 2.32 2.48
CA ILE A 143 15.66 3.07 2.01
C ILE A 143 16.56 2.11 1.25
N PRO A 144 16.72 2.29 -0.07
CA PRO A 144 17.46 1.35 -0.87
C PRO A 144 18.98 1.53 -0.70
N GLN A 145 19.70 0.43 -0.82
CA GLN A 145 21.18 0.43 -0.78
C GLN A 145 21.81 0.74 -2.15
N LYS A 146 21.02 0.69 -3.22
CA LYS A 146 21.43 0.94 -4.61
C LYS A 146 20.45 1.87 -5.29
N SER A 147 20.88 2.57 -6.31
CA SER A 147 19.99 3.41 -7.13
C SER A 147 19.03 2.60 -8.00
N GLU A 148 19.44 1.43 -8.48
CA GLU A 148 18.55 0.53 -9.23
C GLU A 148 17.74 -0.34 -8.25
N VAL A 149 16.42 -0.28 -8.35
CA VAL A 149 15.48 -0.98 -7.47
C VAL A 149 14.36 -1.62 -8.28
N ILE A 150 13.64 -2.53 -7.65
CA ILE A 150 12.41 -3.11 -8.20
C ILE A 150 11.20 -2.43 -7.53
N LEU A 151 10.27 -1.96 -8.35
CA LEU A 151 8.97 -1.45 -7.93
C LEU A 151 7.89 -2.44 -8.40
N ASP A 152 7.18 -3.04 -7.45
CA ASP A 152 6.16 -4.06 -7.69
C ASP A 152 4.77 -3.55 -7.35
N PHE A 153 4.00 -3.17 -8.37
CA PHE A 153 2.63 -2.69 -8.20
C PHE A 153 1.63 -3.80 -7.84
N ASN A 154 1.98 -5.10 -8.00
CA ASN A 154 1.14 -6.19 -7.51
C ASN A 154 1.03 -6.21 -5.98
N ARG A 155 1.88 -5.43 -5.30
CA ARG A 155 1.88 -5.22 -3.85
C ARG A 155 1.13 -3.94 -3.44
N ALA A 156 0.51 -3.22 -4.38
CA ALA A 156 -0.27 -2.03 -4.05
C ALA A 156 -1.50 -2.39 -3.22
N TYR A 157 -1.74 -1.65 -2.13
CA TYR A 157 -2.82 -1.87 -1.20
C TYR A 157 -3.66 -0.61 -0.95
N ASN A 158 -4.90 -0.81 -0.50
CA ASN A 158 -5.79 0.31 -0.16
C ASN A 158 -5.48 0.85 1.24
N PRO A 159 -5.60 2.17 1.46
CA PRO A 159 -5.59 2.73 2.81
C PRO A 159 -6.71 2.14 3.67
N TYR A 160 -6.49 2.02 4.98
CA TYR A 160 -7.45 1.44 5.91
C TYR A 160 -8.80 2.16 5.93
N CYS A 161 -8.82 3.46 5.63
CA CYS A 161 -10.08 4.22 5.51
C CYS A 161 -10.98 3.76 4.34
N ALA A 162 -10.45 2.97 3.38
CA ALA A 162 -11.27 2.31 2.36
C ALA A 162 -12.20 1.25 2.97
N TYR A 163 -11.81 0.67 4.09
CA TYR A 163 -12.51 -0.40 4.79
C TYR A 163 -13.33 0.11 5.97
N ASN A 164 -12.76 1.03 6.75
CA ASN A 164 -13.38 1.54 7.96
C ASN A 164 -13.07 3.04 8.14
N GLY A 165 -14.13 3.84 8.24
CA GLY A 165 -14.05 5.31 8.31
C GLY A 165 -13.40 5.87 9.58
N VAL A 166 -13.07 5.05 10.59
CA VAL A 166 -12.36 5.51 11.80
C VAL A 166 -10.88 5.80 11.54
N TYR A 167 -10.32 5.29 10.44
CA TYR A 167 -8.91 5.48 10.10
C TYR A 167 -8.64 6.81 9.42
N SER A 168 -7.57 7.46 9.83
CA SER A 168 -7.03 8.66 9.21
C SER A 168 -5.89 8.30 8.26
N CYS A 169 -6.12 8.43 6.98
CA CYS A 169 -5.19 7.98 5.95
C CYS A 169 -4.61 9.17 5.18
N PRO A 170 -3.30 9.16 4.85
CA PRO A 170 -2.70 10.15 3.97
C PRO A 170 -3.40 10.20 2.61
N ILE A 171 -3.59 11.40 2.09
CA ILE A 171 -4.09 11.61 0.73
C ILE A 171 -2.87 11.67 -0.20
N PRO A 172 -2.83 10.85 -1.27
CA PRO A 172 -1.75 10.92 -2.25
C PRO A 172 -1.59 12.34 -2.80
N PRO A 173 -0.38 12.91 -2.79
CA PRO A 173 -0.11 14.19 -3.42
C PRO A 173 -0.32 14.11 -4.95
N GLU A 174 -0.81 15.20 -5.56
CA GLU A 174 -1.06 15.29 -7.01
C GLU A 174 0.17 14.94 -7.86
N GLU A 175 1.37 15.19 -7.35
CA GLU A 175 2.63 14.85 -8.03
C GLU A 175 2.89 13.33 -8.12
N ASN A 176 2.08 12.50 -7.44
CA ASN A 176 2.06 11.05 -7.52
C ASN A 176 0.82 10.52 -8.27
N ASP A 177 0.19 11.36 -9.10
CA ASP A 177 -0.85 10.92 -10.02
C ASP A 177 -0.24 10.33 -11.30
N LEU A 178 -0.52 9.04 -11.56
CA LEU A 178 0.00 8.31 -12.70
C LEU A 178 -1.02 8.33 -13.85
N PRO A 179 -0.69 8.89 -15.02
CA PRO A 179 -1.59 8.98 -16.19
C PRO A 179 -1.67 7.65 -16.96
N VAL A 180 -1.78 6.55 -16.23
CA VAL A 180 -1.90 5.18 -16.75
C VAL A 180 -2.82 4.36 -15.84
N LYS A 181 -3.36 3.25 -16.33
CA LYS A 181 -4.08 2.26 -15.49
C LYS A 181 -3.09 1.29 -14.86
N ILE A 182 -3.10 1.20 -13.54
CA ILE A 182 -2.33 0.21 -12.77
C ILE A 182 -3.30 -0.92 -12.34
N GLU A 183 -3.50 -1.88 -13.23
CA GLU A 183 -4.37 -3.05 -13.01
C GLU A 183 -3.59 -4.16 -12.29
N ALA A 184 -3.03 -3.82 -11.13
CA ALA A 184 -2.26 -4.70 -10.26
C ALA A 184 -2.54 -4.36 -8.79
N GLY A 185 -2.29 -5.27 -7.86
CA GLY A 185 -2.55 -5.10 -6.43
C GLY A 185 -4.03 -5.22 -6.04
N VAL A 186 -4.41 -4.60 -4.93
CA VAL A 186 -5.76 -4.68 -4.36
C VAL A 186 -6.76 -3.89 -5.19
N LYS A 187 -7.93 -4.49 -5.48
CA LYS A 187 -9.09 -3.84 -6.09
C LYS A 187 -9.91 -3.08 -5.07
N LYS A 188 -10.95 -2.40 -5.56
CA LYS A 188 -11.90 -1.66 -4.72
C LYS A 188 -12.64 -2.60 -3.77
N TYR A 189 -12.57 -2.28 -2.47
CA TYR A 189 -13.31 -3.03 -1.47
C TYR A 189 -14.82 -2.87 -1.65
N LYS A 190 -15.52 -3.99 -1.68
CA LYS A 190 -16.99 -4.04 -1.72
C LYS A 190 -17.48 -4.39 -0.32
N LYS A 191 -18.01 -3.41 0.41
CA LYS A 191 -18.64 -3.67 1.70
C LYS A 191 -19.75 -4.69 1.53
N HIS A 192 -19.82 -5.67 2.42
CA HIS A 192 -20.95 -6.58 2.47
C HIS A 192 -22.20 -5.76 2.89
N SER A 193 -23.09 -5.48 1.96
CA SER A 193 -24.39 -4.86 2.29
C SER A 193 -25.24 -5.91 3.01
N VAL A 194 -25.41 -5.77 4.31
CA VAL A 194 -26.48 -6.49 5.00
C VAL A 194 -27.79 -6.05 4.41
N LYS A 195 -28.51 -6.94 3.76
CA LYS A 195 -29.92 -6.73 3.47
C LYS A 195 -30.62 -6.55 4.83
N LYS A 196 -30.92 -5.31 5.21
CA LYS A 196 -31.87 -5.07 6.30
C LYS A 196 -33.15 -5.79 5.91
N ASN A 197 -33.40 -6.96 6.48
CA ASN A 197 -34.70 -7.59 6.46
C ASN A 197 -35.66 -6.65 7.21
N ASN A 198 -36.29 -5.76 6.49
CA ASN A 198 -37.46 -5.04 6.98
C ASN A 198 -38.61 -6.07 7.12
N SER A 199 -38.58 -6.88 8.16
CA SER A 199 -39.74 -7.56 8.65
C SER A 199 -40.60 -6.51 9.41
N VAL A 200 -41.38 -5.78 8.65
CA VAL A 200 -42.50 -5.02 9.20
C VAL A 200 -43.48 -6.06 9.70
N LYS A 201 -43.71 -6.06 11.01
CA LYS A 201 -44.93 -6.61 11.61
C LYS A 201 -45.96 -5.50 11.78
#